data_2027c3b2244a2c05bd9aa76cb353bd2f
#
_entry.id   2027c3b2244a2c05bd9aa76cb353bd2f
#
_cell.length_a   1.000
_cell.length_b   1.000
_cell.length_c   1.000
_cell.angle_alpha   90.00
_cell.angle_beta   90.00
_cell.angle_gamma   90.00
#
_symmetry.space_group_name_H-M   'P 1'
#
loop_
_entity.id
_entity.type
_entity.pdbx_description
1 polymer ?
#
loop_
_entity_poly.entity_id
_entity_poly.type
_entity_poly.pdbx_seq_one_letter_code
_entity_poly.pdbx_strand_id
1 'polypeptide(L)'
;VVSVYQEAFQKGYANGGSLEWGDGEGMVALVDQIAQREGVGDQLAEGAASAAESFGHGEIAMSVKGQAIPAYDPRGLKGMGIGYATSNRGACHLRAYTPAAELGVMPFGSLKVDPLEWKGKGELTMIFQNVHAFSDSMNICKFSAFAEGADEYAQQYAPMVCIPFSAEDVLKTGELIYNLER
;
A
#
# COMPACT_ATOMS: atom_id res chain seq x y z
N VAL A 1 9.51 -8.67 -4.80
CA VAL A 1 10.72 -9.08 -5.55
C VAL A 1 10.77 -10.59 -5.69
N VAL A 2 10.76 -11.36 -4.60
CA VAL A 2 10.79 -12.84 -4.62
C VAL A 2 9.72 -13.42 -5.54
N SER A 3 8.47 -12.96 -5.44
CA SER A 3 7.36 -13.39 -6.29
C SER A 3 7.59 -13.11 -7.78
N VAL A 4 8.25 -12.00 -8.11
CA VAL A 4 8.63 -11.68 -9.50
C VAL A 4 9.62 -12.73 -10.02
N TYR A 5 10.60 -13.13 -9.20
CA TYR A 5 11.55 -14.15 -9.59
C TYR A 5 10.90 -15.53 -9.76
N GLN A 6 10.00 -15.91 -8.82
CA GLN A 6 9.24 -17.16 -8.93
C GLN A 6 8.42 -17.22 -10.22
N GLU A 7 7.71 -16.13 -10.54
CA GLU A 7 6.93 -16.01 -11.77
C GLU A 7 7.82 -16.06 -13.00
N ALA A 8 8.93 -15.31 -13.00
CA ALA A 8 9.90 -15.31 -14.10
C ALA A 8 10.52 -16.70 -14.32
N PHE A 9 10.87 -17.39 -13.24
CA PHE A 9 11.39 -18.75 -13.31
C PHE A 9 10.36 -19.71 -13.88
N GLN A 10 9.14 -19.71 -13.34
CA GLN A 10 8.06 -20.60 -13.79
C GLN A 10 7.72 -20.43 -15.27
N LYS A 11 7.82 -19.20 -15.79
CA LYS A 11 7.59 -18.88 -17.20
C LYS A 11 8.82 -19.08 -18.10
N GLY A 12 9.96 -19.45 -17.52
CA GLY A 12 11.21 -19.61 -18.26
C GLY A 12 11.86 -18.29 -18.71
N TYR A 13 11.56 -17.20 -18.04
CA TYR A 13 12.14 -15.88 -18.32
C TYR A 13 13.46 -15.62 -17.55
N ALA A 14 13.61 -16.26 -16.39
CA ALA A 14 14.83 -16.17 -15.59
C ALA A 14 15.72 -17.38 -15.81
N ASN A 15 17.03 -17.15 -15.99
CA ASN A 15 18.05 -18.17 -16.09
C ASN A 15 18.84 -18.24 -14.77
N GLY A 16 19.14 -19.46 -14.32
CA GLY A 16 20.03 -19.69 -13.18
C GLY A 16 19.33 -19.77 -11.84
N GLY A 17 19.28 -20.97 -11.28
CA GLY A 17 18.60 -21.28 -10.03
C GLY A 17 17.14 -21.66 -10.24
N SER A 18 16.57 -22.29 -9.23
CA SER A 18 15.14 -22.62 -9.21
C SER A 18 14.55 -22.14 -7.90
N LEU A 19 13.38 -21.51 -7.96
CA LEU A 19 12.62 -21.18 -6.78
C LEU A 19 11.14 -21.46 -7.07
N GLU A 20 10.66 -22.59 -6.62
CA GLU A 20 9.28 -22.98 -6.79
C GLU A 20 8.36 -22.33 -5.76
N TRP A 21 7.06 -22.22 -6.09
CA TRP A 21 6.07 -21.77 -5.13
C TRP A 21 5.99 -22.75 -3.95
N GLY A 22 6.12 -22.22 -2.72
CA GLY A 22 6.12 -23.02 -1.49
C GLY A 22 7.51 -23.46 -1.01
N ASP A 23 8.57 -23.22 -1.76
CA ASP A 23 9.95 -23.47 -1.32
C ASP A 23 10.41 -22.40 -0.31
N GLY A 24 10.13 -22.65 0.96
CA GLY A 24 10.48 -21.72 2.04
C GLY A 24 12.00 -21.62 2.28
N GLU A 25 12.74 -22.71 2.14
CA GLU A 25 14.21 -22.71 2.32
C GLU A 25 14.89 -21.95 1.19
N GLY A 26 14.47 -22.17 -0.05
CA GLY A 26 14.94 -21.44 -1.21
C GLY A 26 14.60 -19.93 -1.11
N MET A 27 13.45 -19.57 -0.57
CA MET A 27 13.09 -18.15 -0.33
C MET A 27 14.04 -17.48 0.67
N VAL A 28 14.39 -18.16 1.77
CA VAL A 28 15.34 -17.62 2.76
C VAL A 28 16.72 -17.46 2.12
N ALA A 29 17.21 -18.47 1.42
CA ALA A 29 18.49 -18.40 0.72
C ALA A 29 18.53 -17.27 -0.32
N LEU A 30 17.41 -17.03 -1.04
CA LEU A 30 17.32 -15.93 -1.99
C LEU A 30 17.35 -14.56 -1.31
N VAL A 31 16.75 -14.41 -0.12
CA VAL A 31 16.83 -13.16 0.67
C VAL A 31 18.28 -12.87 1.06
N ASP A 32 19.05 -13.89 1.46
CA ASP A 32 20.47 -13.73 1.75
C ASP A 32 21.27 -13.30 0.50
N GLN A 33 21.00 -13.92 -0.66
CA GLN A 33 21.62 -13.51 -1.92
C GLN A 33 21.29 -12.07 -2.30
N ILE A 34 20.05 -11.62 -2.07
CA ILE A 34 19.63 -10.22 -2.31
C ILE A 34 20.41 -9.27 -1.37
N ALA A 35 20.52 -9.64 -0.11
CA ALA A 35 21.22 -8.83 0.89
C ALA A 35 22.72 -8.71 0.60
N GLN A 36 23.34 -9.79 0.10
CA GLN A 36 24.76 -9.81 -0.27
C GLN A 36 25.04 -9.35 -1.70
N ARG A 37 24.01 -9.14 -2.52
CA ARG A 37 24.10 -8.86 -3.95
C ARG A 37 24.85 -9.93 -4.73
N GLU A 38 24.55 -11.18 -4.46
CA GLU A 38 25.19 -12.33 -5.11
C GLU A 38 24.32 -12.95 -6.19
N GLY A 39 24.89 -13.26 -7.34
CA GLY A 39 24.20 -13.93 -8.44
C GLY A 39 22.93 -13.20 -8.87
N VAL A 40 21.79 -13.92 -8.93
CA VAL A 40 20.49 -13.33 -9.25
C VAL A 40 20.02 -12.33 -8.18
N GLY A 41 20.52 -12.45 -6.97
CA GLY A 41 20.23 -11.54 -5.88
C GLY A 41 20.62 -10.09 -6.17
N ASP A 42 21.67 -9.84 -6.93
CA ASP A 42 22.08 -8.51 -7.33
C ASP A 42 21.03 -7.82 -8.23
N GLN A 43 20.48 -8.56 -9.21
CA GLN A 43 19.39 -8.05 -10.05
C GLN A 43 18.11 -7.78 -9.23
N LEU A 44 17.79 -8.67 -8.30
CA LEU A 44 16.62 -8.57 -7.44
C LEU A 44 16.73 -7.45 -6.42
N ALA A 45 17.93 -7.08 -6.00
CA ALA A 45 18.18 -5.99 -5.07
C ALA A 45 17.75 -4.60 -5.62
N GLU A 46 17.62 -4.46 -6.95
CA GLU A 46 17.13 -3.24 -7.60
C GLU A 46 15.61 -3.06 -7.52
N GLY A 47 14.90 -4.02 -6.93
CA GLY A 47 13.45 -3.96 -6.74
C GLY A 47 12.65 -4.71 -7.79
N ALA A 48 11.34 -4.84 -7.56
CA ALA A 48 10.47 -5.72 -8.35
C ALA A 48 10.35 -5.28 -9.83
N ALA A 49 10.18 -3.99 -10.06
CA ALA A 49 10.02 -3.46 -11.42
C ALA A 49 11.31 -3.61 -12.23
N SER A 50 12.44 -3.18 -11.66
CA SER A 50 13.76 -3.28 -12.31
C SER A 50 14.17 -4.73 -12.57
N ALA A 51 13.88 -5.63 -11.61
CA ALA A 51 14.14 -7.05 -11.79
C ALA A 51 13.32 -7.64 -12.95
N ALA A 52 12.02 -7.33 -13.03
CA ALA A 52 11.15 -7.77 -14.11
C ALA A 52 11.64 -7.27 -15.49
N GLU A 53 12.02 -6.00 -15.56
CA GLU A 53 12.62 -5.41 -16.77
C GLU A 53 13.92 -6.11 -17.17
N SER A 54 14.79 -6.48 -16.20
CA SER A 54 16.03 -7.19 -16.47
C SER A 54 15.82 -8.60 -17.06
N PHE A 55 14.66 -9.21 -16.77
CA PHE A 55 14.22 -10.47 -17.39
C PHE A 55 13.52 -10.24 -18.74
N GLY A 56 13.37 -8.99 -19.20
CA GLY A 56 12.68 -8.64 -20.45
C GLY A 56 11.15 -8.70 -20.35
N HIS A 57 10.60 -8.78 -19.16
CA HIS A 57 9.18 -9.02 -18.90
C HIS A 57 8.65 -8.11 -17.78
N GLY A 58 8.73 -6.79 -18.00
CA GLY A 58 8.25 -5.78 -17.03
C GLY A 58 6.79 -5.98 -16.59
N GLU A 59 5.96 -6.59 -17.42
CA GLU A 59 4.55 -6.88 -17.14
C GLU A 59 4.30 -7.85 -15.98
N ILE A 60 5.29 -8.64 -15.57
CA ILE A 60 5.16 -9.55 -14.41
C ILE A 60 5.32 -8.81 -13.07
N ALA A 61 5.83 -7.59 -13.09
CA ALA A 61 5.94 -6.77 -11.88
C ALA A 61 4.59 -6.11 -11.57
N MET A 62 3.95 -6.55 -10.49
CA MET A 62 2.78 -5.86 -9.95
C MET A 62 3.22 -4.60 -9.22
N SER A 63 3.28 -3.50 -9.95
CA SER A 63 3.78 -2.21 -9.44
C SER A 63 2.99 -1.03 -9.99
N VAL A 64 3.01 0.09 -9.27
CA VAL A 64 2.50 1.39 -9.72
C VAL A 64 3.58 2.43 -9.46
N LYS A 65 3.97 3.20 -10.47
CA LYS A 65 5.08 4.16 -10.40
C LYS A 65 6.38 3.53 -9.86
N GLY A 66 6.68 2.28 -10.26
CA GLY A 66 7.87 1.55 -9.84
C GLY A 66 7.81 0.95 -8.43
N GLN A 67 6.82 1.29 -7.63
CA GLN A 67 6.63 0.71 -6.29
C GLN A 67 5.81 -0.58 -6.38
N ALA A 68 6.34 -1.67 -5.83
CA ALA A 68 5.63 -2.95 -5.77
C ALA A 68 4.36 -2.86 -4.91
N ILE A 69 3.28 -3.50 -5.38
CA ILE A 69 2.03 -3.61 -4.64
C ILE A 69 2.25 -4.43 -3.36
N PRO A 70 1.83 -3.93 -2.19
CA PRO A 70 1.81 -4.72 -0.95
C PRO A 70 0.83 -5.89 -1.02
N ALA A 71 0.89 -6.79 -0.03
CA ALA A 71 0.10 -8.04 0.00
C ALA A 71 -1.42 -7.86 0.24
N TYR A 72 -1.97 -6.68 0.04
CA TYR A 72 -3.42 -6.42 0.00
C TYR A 72 -3.89 -6.48 -1.45
N ASP A 73 -4.39 -7.64 -1.86
CA ASP A 73 -4.75 -7.90 -3.25
C ASP A 73 -5.93 -7.02 -3.71
N PRO A 74 -5.73 -6.14 -4.73
CA PRO A 74 -6.78 -5.25 -5.21
C PRO A 74 -7.94 -5.98 -5.91
N ARG A 75 -7.77 -7.26 -6.25
CA ARG A 75 -8.85 -8.09 -6.77
C ARG A 75 -9.85 -8.44 -5.69
N GLY A 76 -9.38 -8.61 -4.45
CA GLY A 76 -10.19 -8.89 -3.27
C GLY A 76 -10.65 -7.65 -2.50
N LEU A 77 -9.98 -6.50 -2.70
CA LEU A 77 -10.21 -5.23 -2.00
C LEU A 77 -10.25 -4.09 -3.01
N LYS A 78 -11.42 -3.77 -3.54
CA LYS A 78 -11.56 -2.81 -4.65
C LYS A 78 -11.17 -1.38 -4.29
N GLY A 79 -11.42 -0.97 -3.05
CA GLY A 79 -10.97 0.33 -2.54
C GLY A 79 -9.44 0.44 -2.50
N MET A 80 -8.75 -0.64 -2.09
CA MET A 80 -7.30 -0.70 -2.17
C MET A 80 -6.78 -0.55 -3.61
N GLY A 81 -7.46 -1.18 -4.58
CA GLY A 81 -7.11 -1.03 -5.99
C GLY A 81 -7.15 0.42 -6.46
N ILE A 82 -8.18 1.17 -6.08
CA ILE A 82 -8.28 2.61 -6.36
C ILE A 82 -7.18 3.36 -5.63
N GLY A 83 -6.92 3.02 -4.34
CA GLY A 83 -5.85 3.60 -3.55
C GLY A 83 -4.49 3.49 -4.23
N TYR A 84 -4.12 2.31 -4.74
CA TYR A 84 -2.87 2.10 -5.48
C TYR A 84 -2.80 2.91 -6.78
N ALA A 85 -3.89 2.92 -7.55
CA ALA A 85 -3.96 3.61 -8.83
C ALA A 85 -3.86 5.14 -8.70
N THR A 86 -4.39 5.70 -7.61
CA THR A 86 -4.49 7.15 -7.40
C THR A 86 -3.46 7.71 -6.43
N SER A 87 -2.69 6.86 -5.75
CA SER A 87 -1.65 7.31 -4.81
C SER A 87 -0.59 8.17 -5.52
N ASN A 88 -0.27 9.30 -4.89
CA ASN A 88 0.75 10.22 -5.37
C ASN A 88 2.16 9.60 -5.41
N ARG A 89 2.47 8.65 -4.53
CA ARG A 89 3.79 8.00 -4.42
C ARG A 89 3.86 6.56 -4.95
N GLY A 90 2.84 6.09 -5.66
CA GLY A 90 2.83 4.75 -6.25
C GLY A 90 1.98 3.74 -5.46
N ALA A 91 2.24 2.44 -5.59
CA ALA A 91 1.45 1.37 -4.97
C ALA A 91 1.56 1.35 -3.43
N CYS A 92 1.18 2.43 -2.80
CA CYS A 92 1.26 2.60 -1.35
C CYS A 92 -0.08 2.32 -0.67
N HIS A 93 -0.13 1.29 0.19
CA HIS A 93 -1.33 0.97 0.96
C HIS A 93 -1.64 1.99 2.07
N LEU A 94 -0.66 2.77 2.51
CA LEU A 94 -0.82 3.71 3.62
C LEU A 94 -1.50 5.02 3.22
N ARG A 95 -1.55 5.34 1.92
CA ARG A 95 -2.18 6.57 1.42
C ARG A 95 -3.71 6.49 1.34
N ALA A 96 -4.27 5.27 1.34
CA ALA A 96 -5.71 5.03 1.42
C ALA A 96 -5.93 3.62 2.00
N TYR A 97 -5.72 3.45 3.31
CA TYR A 97 -5.82 2.15 3.94
C TYR A 97 -7.29 1.74 4.12
N THR A 98 -7.94 1.36 3.02
CA THR A 98 -9.35 0.95 2.97
C THR A 98 -9.65 -0.45 3.51
N PRO A 99 -8.67 -1.40 3.69
CA PRO A 99 -8.96 -2.75 4.17
C PRO A 99 -9.72 -2.77 5.49
N ALA A 100 -9.45 -1.82 6.38
CA ALA A 100 -10.15 -1.74 7.66
C ALA A 100 -11.68 -1.61 7.48
N ALA A 101 -12.14 -0.73 6.59
CA ALA A 101 -13.56 -0.57 6.28
C ALA A 101 -14.11 -1.73 5.44
N GLU A 102 -13.34 -2.21 4.47
CA GLU A 102 -13.76 -3.28 3.55
C GLU A 102 -13.87 -4.63 4.25
N LEU A 103 -13.07 -4.89 5.28
CA LEU A 103 -13.14 -6.10 6.11
C LEU A 103 -14.04 -5.93 7.34
N GLY A 104 -14.53 -4.71 7.60
CA GLY A 104 -15.42 -4.42 8.74
C GLY A 104 -14.72 -4.51 10.09
N VAL A 105 -13.43 -4.21 10.16
CA VAL A 105 -12.61 -4.25 11.39
C VAL A 105 -12.35 -2.85 11.96
N MET A 106 -13.04 -1.84 11.47
CA MET A 106 -12.91 -0.47 11.95
C MET A 106 -13.90 -0.12 13.04
N PRO A 107 -13.51 0.76 13.97
CA PRO A 107 -14.42 1.35 14.96
C PRO A 107 -15.47 2.28 14.33
N PHE A 108 -15.34 2.66 13.07
CA PHE A 108 -16.31 3.50 12.35
C PHE A 108 -17.62 2.76 12.05
N GLY A 109 -18.15 2.20 13.04
CA GLY A 109 -19.44 1.56 13.38
C GLY A 109 -20.46 1.23 12.29
N SER A 110 -20.52 1.94 11.20
CA SER A 110 -21.57 1.80 10.19
C SER A 110 -21.07 1.67 8.75
N LEU A 111 -19.78 1.87 8.48
CA LEU A 111 -19.22 1.78 7.13
C LEU A 111 -18.69 0.37 6.81
N LYS A 112 -19.55 -0.63 6.90
CA LYS A 112 -19.26 -1.93 6.31
C LYS A 112 -19.58 -1.85 4.82
N VAL A 113 -18.55 -1.85 3.99
CA VAL A 113 -18.68 -1.90 2.53
C VAL A 113 -18.25 -3.28 2.02
N ASP A 114 -18.99 -3.83 1.07
CA ASP A 114 -18.59 -5.08 0.41
C ASP A 114 -17.24 -4.86 -0.31
N PRO A 115 -16.19 -5.64 -0.01
CA PRO A 115 -14.87 -5.47 -0.62
C PRO A 115 -14.87 -5.66 -2.15
N LEU A 116 -15.82 -6.41 -2.69
CA LEU A 116 -15.89 -6.73 -4.12
C LEU A 116 -16.79 -5.77 -4.91
N GLU A 117 -17.62 -4.96 -4.24
CA GLU A 117 -18.50 -3.98 -4.90
C GLU A 117 -17.68 -2.75 -5.35
N TRP A 118 -17.98 -2.23 -6.52
CA TRP A 118 -17.32 -1.02 -7.05
C TRP A 118 -17.99 0.27 -6.60
N LYS A 119 -19.31 0.21 -6.37
CA LYS A 119 -20.09 1.40 -6.04
C LYS A 119 -19.64 2.00 -4.71
N GLY A 120 -19.42 3.31 -4.69
CA GLY A 120 -18.99 4.05 -3.49
C GLY A 120 -17.50 3.94 -3.16
N LYS A 121 -16.72 3.11 -3.86
CA LYS A 121 -15.30 2.92 -3.54
C LYS A 121 -14.46 4.16 -3.80
N GLY A 122 -14.78 4.97 -4.81
CA GLY A 122 -14.09 6.23 -5.06
C GLY A 122 -14.22 7.20 -3.89
N GLU A 123 -15.45 7.37 -3.37
CA GLU A 123 -15.70 8.21 -2.20
C GLU A 123 -15.02 7.68 -0.94
N LEU A 124 -15.14 6.37 -0.67
CA LEU A 124 -14.45 5.71 0.43
C LEU A 124 -12.93 5.98 0.36
N THR A 125 -12.33 5.74 -0.80
CA THR A 125 -10.89 5.93 -0.99
C THR A 125 -10.47 7.38 -0.76
N MET A 126 -11.25 8.34 -1.27
CA MET A 126 -11.00 9.78 -1.08
C MET A 126 -11.04 10.18 0.40
N ILE A 127 -12.03 9.70 1.16
CA ILE A 127 -12.13 9.97 2.61
C ILE A 127 -10.88 9.44 3.32
N PHE A 128 -10.46 8.21 3.00
CA PHE A 128 -9.26 7.63 3.60
C PHE A 128 -7.97 8.35 3.18
N GLN A 129 -7.88 8.82 1.93
CA GLN A 129 -6.76 9.64 1.47
C GLN A 129 -6.64 10.92 2.29
N ASN A 130 -7.75 11.62 2.53
CA ASN A 130 -7.78 12.85 3.30
C ASN A 130 -7.41 12.62 4.78
N VAL A 131 -8.05 11.65 5.44
CA VAL A 131 -7.75 11.32 6.84
C VAL A 131 -6.28 10.91 7.00
N HIS A 132 -5.77 10.10 6.07
CA HIS A 132 -4.40 9.61 6.15
C HIS A 132 -3.35 10.67 5.82
N ALA A 133 -3.64 11.60 4.93
CA ALA A 133 -2.75 12.74 4.68
C ALA A 133 -2.61 13.61 5.93
N PHE A 134 -3.71 13.84 6.66
CA PHE A 134 -3.66 14.54 7.94
C PHE A 134 -2.87 13.77 9.00
N SER A 135 -3.18 12.50 9.24
CA SER A 135 -2.51 11.68 10.26
C SER A 135 -1.02 11.48 9.99
N ASP A 136 -0.62 11.40 8.71
CA ASP A 136 0.79 11.34 8.31
C ASP A 136 1.52 12.63 8.69
N SER A 137 0.87 13.79 8.56
CA SER A 137 1.42 15.09 8.96
C SER A 137 1.58 15.24 10.47
N MET A 138 0.78 14.50 11.26
CA MET A 138 0.93 14.40 12.70
C MET A 138 1.99 13.39 13.14
N ASN A 139 2.63 12.66 12.22
CA ASN A 139 3.56 11.55 12.49
C ASN A 139 2.94 10.41 13.32
N ILE A 140 1.64 10.17 13.19
CA ILE A 140 0.93 9.10 13.87
C ILE A 140 1.14 7.78 13.12
N CYS A 141 1.39 6.70 13.87
CA CYS A 141 1.48 5.35 13.30
C CYS A 141 0.18 4.99 12.59
N LYS A 142 0.27 4.49 11.36
CA LYS A 142 -0.91 4.13 10.55
C LYS A 142 -1.79 3.06 11.19
N PHE A 143 -1.24 2.21 12.03
CA PHE A 143 -2.03 1.20 12.74
C PHE A 143 -2.96 1.79 13.81
N SER A 144 -2.77 3.03 14.25
CA SER A 144 -3.74 3.72 15.10
C SER A 144 -5.09 3.88 14.40
N ALA A 145 -5.11 3.94 13.06
CA ALA A 145 -6.33 4.03 12.26
C ALA A 145 -7.30 2.84 12.41
N PHE A 146 -6.91 1.75 13.08
CA PHE A 146 -7.85 0.70 13.52
C PHE A 146 -8.70 1.12 14.72
N ALA A 147 -8.32 2.16 15.45
CA ALA A 147 -9.00 2.66 16.64
C ALA A 147 -9.32 4.17 16.57
N GLU A 148 -8.70 4.91 15.66
CA GLU A 148 -8.75 6.37 15.57
C GLU A 148 -9.18 6.81 14.17
N GLY A 149 -10.05 7.82 14.13
CA GLY A 149 -10.50 8.47 12.91
C GLY A 149 -10.37 9.99 12.97
N ALA A 150 -11.13 10.68 12.15
CA ALA A 150 -11.07 12.12 12.08
C ALA A 150 -11.45 12.81 13.42
N ASP A 151 -12.38 12.23 14.17
CA ASP A 151 -12.80 12.78 15.48
C ASP A 151 -11.67 12.67 16.51
N GLU A 152 -11.04 11.51 16.63
CA GLU A 152 -9.94 11.29 17.57
C GLU A 152 -8.71 12.12 17.19
N TYR A 153 -8.39 12.23 15.91
CA TYR A 153 -7.29 13.10 15.45
C TYR A 153 -7.58 14.57 15.73
N ALA A 154 -8.82 15.02 15.56
CA ALA A 154 -9.21 16.37 15.92
C ALA A 154 -9.06 16.65 17.43
N GLN A 155 -9.49 15.70 18.28
CA GLN A 155 -9.37 15.80 19.73
C GLN A 155 -7.91 15.82 20.21
N GLN A 156 -7.02 15.13 19.52
CA GLN A 156 -5.58 15.15 19.82
C GLN A 156 -4.93 16.44 19.34
N TYR A 157 -5.29 16.90 18.15
CA TYR A 157 -4.65 18.05 17.51
C TYR A 157 -5.06 19.39 18.13
N ALA A 158 -6.35 19.59 18.41
CA ALA A 158 -6.89 20.84 18.92
C ALA A 158 -6.16 21.39 20.16
N PRO A 159 -5.90 20.58 21.22
CA PRO A 159 -5.15 21.06 22.39
C PRO A 159 -3.67 21.33 22.10
N MET A 160 -3.06 20.63 21.12
CA MET A 160 -1.65 20.86 20.75
C MET A 160 -1.43 22.22 20.12
N VAL A 161 -2.41 22.70 19.35
CA VAL A 161 -2.32 23.99 18.64
C VAL A 161 -3.12 25.10 19.33
N CYS A 162 -3.82 24.78 20.42
CA CYS A 162 -4.64 25.72 21.20
C CYS A 162 -5.73 26.45 20.40
N ILE A 163 -6.28 25.79 19.37
CA ILE A 163 -7.41 26.28 18.58
C ILE A 163 -8.49 25.19 18.47
N PRO A 164 -9.78 25.56 18.36
CA PRO A 164 -10.82 24.61 18.05
C PRO A 164 -10.52 23.92 16.70
N PHE A 165 -10.65 22.62 16.68
CA PHE A 165 -10.42 21.81 15.47
C PHE A 165 -11.39 20.64 15.47
N SER A 166 -12.10 20.44 14.38
CA SER A 166 -13.15 19.43 14.23
C SER A 166 -12.75 18.32 13.27
N ALA A 167 -13.49 17.22 13.24
CA ALA A 167 -13.32 16.18 12.24
C ALA A 167 -13.46 16.71 10.80
N GLU A 168 -14.32 17.70 10.57
CA GLU A 168 -14.43 18.34 9.26
C GLU A 168 -13.16 19.10 8.90
N ASP A 169 -12.52 19.75 9.86
CA ASP A 169 -11.23 20.43 9.65
C ASP A 169 -10.11 19.43 9.36
N VAL A 170 -10.12 18.26 10.00
CA VAL A 170 -9.21 17.14 9.66
C VAL A 170 -9.34 16.75 8.19
N LEU A 171 -10.58 16.51 7.74
CA LEU A 171 -10.85 16.10 6.35
C LEU A 171 -10.46 17.19 5.35
N LYS A 172 -10.80 18.46 5.61
CA LYS A 172 -10.43 19.59 4.74
C LYS A 172 -8.93 19.80 4.68
N THR A 173 -8.25 19.74 5.81
CA THR A 173 -6.80 19.89 5.88
C THR A 173 -6.11 18.72 5.15
N GLY A 174 -6.58 17.52 5.36
CA GLY A 174 -6.08 16.33 4.64
C GLY A 174 -6.30 16.43 3.13
N GLU A 175 -7.44 16.95 2.68
CA GLU A 175 -7.70 17.21 1.26
C GLU A 175 -6.69 18.22 0.69
N LEU A 176 -6.43 19.30 1.40
CA LEU A 176 -5.43 20.30 0.99
C LEU A 176 -4.05 19.68 0.89
N ILE A 177 -3.62 18.91 1.90
CA ILE A 177 -2.32 18.23 1.91
C ILE A 177 -2.22 17.27 0.71
N TYR A 178 -3.22 16.41 0.52
CA TYR A 178 -3.24 15.43 -0.56
C TYR A 178 -3.18 16.10 -1.95
N ASN A 179 -3.87 17.23 -2.13
CA ASN A 179 -3.83 17.99 -3.38
C ASN A 179 -2.52 18.74 -3.60
N LEU A 180 -1.83 19.17 -2.55
CA LEU A 180 -0.49 19.78 -2.66
C LEU A 180 0.60 18.76 -3.05
N GLU A 181 0.41 17.49 -2.72
CA GLU A 181 1.33 16.40 -3.07
C GLU A 181 1.18 15.88 -4.51
N ARG A 182 0.14 16.26 -5.22
CA ARG A 182 -0.16 15.84 -6.61
C ARG A 182 0.56 16.72 -7.61
#